data_75fdf6e281ad03f00060323a263a9ac2
#
_entry.id   75fdf6e281ad03f00060323a263a9ac2
#
_cell.length_a   1.000
_cell.length_b   1.000
_cell.length_c   1.000
_cell.angle_alpha   90.00
_cell.angle_beta   90.00
_cell.angle_gamma   90.00
#
_symmetry.space_group_name_H-M   'P 1'
#
loop_
_entity.id
_entity.type
_entity.pdbx_description
1 polymer ?
#
loop_
_entity_poly.entity_id
_entity_poly.type
_entity_poly.pdbx_seq_one_letter_code
_entity_poly.pdbx_strand_id
1 'polypeptide(L)'
;MASTSRKTATNPPAVAAPIRGYYSNAVRVTAGPLLFVAGQVGVDRTGAVVGKDSAAAQAEQALKNIQDILAASDATMNDVVKVTVYVTDMKYLDEITPVRMKFFPANGPASVIVEVSRLALPDLKVEIDAVAAVK
;
A
#
# COMPACT_ATOMS: atom_id res chain seq x y z
N MET A 1 0.49 -23.06 15.91
CA MET A 1 -0.67 -22.28 16.30
C MET A 1 -1.18 -21.49 15.09
N ALA A 2 -2.46 -21.60 14.81
CA ALA A 2 -3.02 -20.89 13.68
C ALA A 2 -2.97 -19.38 13.91
N SER A 3 -2.51 -18.64 12.92
CA SER A 3 -2.59 -17.18 12.92
C SER A 3 -4.06 -16.78 12.82
N THR A 4 -4.53 -15.98 13.77
CA THR A 4 -5.88 -15.43 13.70
C THR A 4 -5.85 -14.20 12.81
N SER A 5 -6.39 -14.31 11.62
CA SER A 5 -6.55 -13.14 10.74
C SER A 5 -7.55 -12.17 11.36
N ARG A 6 -7.22 -10.88 11.38
CA ARG A 6 -8.10 -9.80 11.86
C ARG A 6 -8.91 -9.19 10.73
N LYS A 7 -8.83 -9.74 9.55
CA LYS A 7 -9.49 -9.21 8.36
C LYS A 7 -10.04 -10.33 7.50
N THR A 8 -11.07 -10.01 6.74
CA THR A 8 -11.65 -10.89 5.73
C THR A 8 -11.84 -10.11 4.44
N ALA A 9 -11.26 -10.60 3.36
CA ALA A 9 -11.46 -10.02 2.03
C ALA A 9 -12.80 -10.48 1.45
N THR A 10 -13.49 -9.58 0.76
CA THR A 10 -14.75 -9.86 0.10
C THR A 10 -14.72 -9.34 -1.32
N ASN A 11 -14.98 -10.25 -2.26
CA ASN A 11 -15.04 -9.95 -3.69
C ASN A 11 -16.33 -10.55 -4.26
N PRO A 12 -17.51 -9.89 -4.09
CA PRO A 12 -18.78 -10.46 -4.48
C PRO A 12 -18.90 -10.59 -6.01
N PRO A 13 -19.57 -11.64 -6.49
CA PRO A 13 -19.67 -11.88 -7.94
C PRO A 13 -20.44 -10.80 -8.71
N ALA A 14 -21.22 -9.97 -8.02
CA ALA A 14 -21.96 -8.88 -8.64
C ALA A 14 -21.06 -7.71 -9.09
N VAL A 15 -19.80 -7.69 -8.65
CA VAL A 15 -18.83 -6.63 -8.96
C VAL A 15 -17.64 -7.27 -9.67
N ALA A 16 -17.03 -6.53 -10.60
CA ALA A 16 -15.85 -7.02 -11.30
C ALA A 16 -14.75 -7.46 -10.32
N ALA A 17 -14.14 -8.60 -10.59
CA ALA A 17 -13.04 -9.10 -9.77
C ALA A 17 -11.86 -8.13 -9.79
N PRO A 18 -11.08 -8.07 -8.70
CA PRO A 18 -9.88 -7.24 -8.67
C PRO A 18 -8.90 -7.64 -9.77
N ILE A 19 -8.39 -6.66 -10.48
CA ILE A 19 -7.41 -6.88 -11.54
C ILE A 19 -6.14 -7.46 -10.90
N ARG A 20 -5.66 -8.61 -11.42
CA ARG A 20 -4.45 -9.32 -10.94
C ARG A 20 -4.51 -9.77 -9.47
N GLY A 21 -5.61 -9.55 -8.75
CA GLY A 21 -5.85 -10.15 -7.43
C GLY A 21 -5.02 -9.64 -6.26
N TYR A 22 -4.19 -8.61 -6.42
CA TYR A 22 -3.34 -8.10 -5.34
C TYR A 22 -4.04 -7.09 -4.43
N TYR A 23 -5.28 -6.77 -4.72
CA TYR A 23 -6.15 -5.97 -3.86
C TYR A 23 -7.53 -6.64 -3.78
N SER A 24 -8.38 -6.15 -2.90
CA SER A 24 -9.72 -6.68 -2.69
C SER A 24 -10.76 -5.59 -2.89
N ASN A 25 -11.96 -5.97 -3.31
CA ASN A 25 -13.08 -5.02 -3.44
C ASN A 25 -13.50 -4.48 -2.09
N ALA A 26 -13.46 -5.32 -1.04
CA ALA A 26 -13.74 -4.91 0.32
C ALA A 26 -12.92 -5.73 1.29
N VAL A 27 -12.59 -5.14 2.44
CA VAL A 27 -11.94 -5.83 3.54
C VAL A 27 -12.73 -5.50 4.81
N ARG A 28 -13.20 -6.54 5.50
CA ARG A 28 -13.84 -6.41 6.81
C ARG A 28 -12.77 -6.57 7.87
N VAL A 29 -12.69 -5.62 8.80
CA VAL A 29 -11.87 -5.77 10.00
C VAL A 29 -12.70 -6.51 11.04
N THR A 30 -12.20 -7.64 11.51
CA THR A 30 -12.91 -8.51 12.44
C THR A 30 -12.45 -8.37 13.88
N ALA A 31 -11.25 -7.85 14.12
CA ALA A 31 -10.71 -7.66 15.48
C ALA A 31 -9.51 -6.73 15.46
N GLY A 32 -9.21 -6.15 16.61
CA GLY A 32 -8.00 -5.37 16.88
C GLY A 32 -8.15 -3.88 16.64
N PRO A 33 -7.25 -3.08 17.24
CA PRO A 33 -7.18 -1.65 16.96
C PRO A 33 -6.70 -1.40 15.53
N LEU A 34 -6.93 -0.17 15.06
CA LEU A 34 -6.46 0.27 13.75
C LEU A 34 -5.20 1.10 13.90
N LEU A 35 -4.25 0.86 13.02
CA LEU A 35 -3.03 1.66 12.87
C LEU A 35 -3.16 2.46 11.58
N PHE A 36 -3.16 3.77 11.68
CA PHE A 36 -3.20 4.68 10.54
C PHE A 36 -1.77 5.08 10.21
N VAL A 37 -1.29 4.65 9.05
CA VAL A 37 0.06 4.95 8.59
C VAL A 37 0.01 6.19 7.72
N ALA A 38 0.81 7.21 8.07
CA ALA A 38 0.91 8.43 7.27
C ALA A 38 1.41 8.12 5.86
N GLY A 39 1.10 8.99 4.91
CA GLY A 39 1.59 8.86 3.55
C GLY A 39 3.10 8.71 3.52
N GLN A 40 3.57 7.64 2.88
CA GLN A 40 4.99 7.37 2.70
C GLN A 40 5.39 7.63 1.26
N VAL A 41 6.54 8.20 1.08
CA VAL A 41 7.12 8.53 -0.23
C VAL A 41 8.48 7.85 -0.37
N GLY A 42 9.06 7.94 -1.56
CA GLY A 42 10.34 7.31 -1.85
C GLY A 42 11.53 8.03 -1.21
N VAL A 43 11.55 8.13 0.11
CA VAL A 43 12.67 8.69 0.86
C VAL A 43 13.21 7.67 1.84
N ASP A 44 14.52 7.70 2.07
CA ASP A 44 15.18 6.86 3.05
C ASP A 44 15.07 7.49 4.46
N ARG A 45 15.68 6.84 5.45
CA ARG A 45 15.65 7.30 6.85
C ARG A 45 16.28 8.67 7.05
N THR A 46 17.13 9.14 6.13
CA THR A 46 17.76 10.46 6.20
C THR A 46 16.88 11.54 5.57
N GLY A 47 15.78 11.15 4.90
CA GLY A 47 14.92 12.06 4.16
C GLY A 47 15.37 12.30 2.72
N ALA A 48 16.39 11.59 2.26
CA ALA A 48 16.87 11.71 0.88
C ALA A 48 15.96 10.92 -0.09
N VAL A 49 15.65 11.52 -1.24
CA VAL A 49 14.84 10.86 -2.26
C VAL A 49 15.61 9.68 -2.85
N VAL A 50 14.96 8.52 -2.87
CA VAL A 50 15.47 7.28 -3.47
C VAL A 50 14.75 7.06 -4.80
N GLY A 51 15.52 6.87 -5.88
CA GLY A 51 14.93 6.62 -7.18
C GLY A 51 14.28 7.85 -7.79
N LYS A 52 14.98 8.96 -7.83
CA LYS A 52 14.51 10.25 -8.37
C LYS A 52 13.83 10.10 -9.74
N ASP A 53 14.37 9.26 -10.61
CA ASP A 53 13.87 9.08 -11.98
C ASP A 53 13.08 7.79 -12.15
N SER A 54 12.70 7.11 -11.07
CA SER A 54 12.03 5.81 -11.12
C SER A 54 10.84 5.75 -10.15
N ALA A 55 9.64 5.75 -10.70
CA ALA A 55 8.43 5.56 -9.90
C ALA A 55 8.42 4.18 -9.23
N ALA A 56 8.94 3.15 -9.90
CA ALA A 56 9.05 1.81 -9.31
C ALA A 56 9.96 1.80 -8.09
N ALA A 57 11.13 2.44 -8.16
CA ALA A 57 12.05 2.51 -7.02
C ALA A 57 11.44 3.33 -5.86
N GLN A 58 10.74 4.41 -6.18
CA GLN A 58 10.05 5.21 -5.16
C GLN A 58 8.91 4.43 -4.49
N ALA A 59 8.12 3.70 -5.27
CA ALA A 59 7.06 2.86 -4.72
C ALA A 59 7.62 1.77 -3.81
N GLU A 60 8.73 1.14 -4.20
CA GLU A 60 9.38 0.13 -3.37
C GLU A 60 9.86 0.72 -2.05
N GLN A 61 10.49 1.89 -2.08
CA GLN A 61 10.95 2.55 -0.86
C GLN A 61 9.76 2.94 0.03
N ALA A 62 8.69 3.48 -0.54
CA ALA A 62 7.50 3.86 0.22
C ALA A 62 6.88 2.62 0.91
N LEU A 63 6.79 1.50 0.19
CA LEU A 63 6.24 0.26 0.75
C LEU A 63 7.17 -0.36 1.81
N LYS A 64 8.48 -0.27 1.64
CA LYS A 64 9.43 -0.66 2.68
C LYS A 64 9.28 0.19 3.93
N ASN A 65 9.08 1.48 3.77
CA ASN A 65 8.83 2.38 4.90
C ASN A 65 7.56 1.95 5.65
N ILE A 66 6.49 1.64 4.93
CA ILE A 66 5.25 1.13 5.53
C ILE A 66 5.51 -0.18 6.27
N GLN A 67 6.25 -1.10 5.66
CA GLN A 67 6.60 -2.37 6.27
C GLN A 67 7.36 -2.17 7.60
N ASP A 68 8.31 -1.26 7.64
CA ASP A 68 9.08 -0.95 8.85
C ASP A 68 8.20 -0.29 9.93
N ILE A 69 7.29 0.59 9.53
CA ILE A 69 6.34 1.22 10.45
C ILE A 69 5.42 0.16 11.07
N LEU A 70 4.91 -0.76 10.24
CA LEU A 70 4.07 -1.86 10.71
C LEU A 70 4.82 -2.76 11.70
N ALA A 71 6.08 -3.07 11.40
CA ALA A 71 6.92 -3.91 12.26
C ALA A 71 7.09 -3.32 13.66
N ALA A 72 7.12 -1.99 13.77
CA ALA A 72 7.19 -1.31 15.07
C ALA A 72 5.94 -1.53 15.94
N SER A 73 4.84 -2.00 15.34
CA SER A 73 3.60 -2.36 16.03
C SER A 73 3.31 -3.87 15.95
N ASP A 74 4.35 -4.68 15.75
CA ASP A 74 4.25 -6.13 15.60
C ASP A 74 3.28 -6.56 14.48
N ALA A 75 3.20 -5.76 13.42
CA ALA A 75 2.33 -6.02 12.28
C ALA A 75 3.13 -6.28 11.02
N THR A 76 2.47 -6.85 10.02
CA THR A 76 3.05 -7.14 8.71
C THR A 76 2.17 -6.57 7.61
N MET A 77 2.63 -6.64 6.35
CA MET A 77 1.84 -6.20 5.21
C MET A 77 0.52 -6.96 5.11
N ASN A 78 0.43 -8.19 5.62
CA ASN A 78 -0.82 -8.95 5.65
C ASN A 78 -1.89 -8.32 6.54
N ASP A 79 -1.52 -7.46 7.45
CA ASP A 79 -2.45 -6.78 8.36
C ASP A 79 -3.05 -5.51 7.74
N VAL A 80 -2.53 -5.07 6.61
CA VAL A 80 -3.02 -3.87 5.91
C VAL A 80 -4.40 -4.14 5.34
N VAL A 81 -5.36 -3.25 5.63
CA VAL A 81 -6.75 -3.38 5.18
C VAL A 81 -7.12 -2.36 4.11
N LYS A 82 -6.40 -1.28 4.01
CA LYS A 82 -6.65 -0.21 3.03
C LYS A 82 -5.35 0.47 2.64
N VAL A 83 -5.18 0.72 1.35
CA VAL A 83 -4.13 1.60 0.83
C VAL A 83 -4.75 2.63 -0.11
N THR A 84 -4.17 3.83 -0.14
CA THR A 84 -4.40 4.81 -1.19
C THR A 84 -3.06 5.13 -1.82
N VAL A 85 -3.01 5.09 -3.14
CA VAL A 85 -1.81 5.38 -3.93
C VAL A 85 -2.06 6.67 -4.71
N TYR A 86 -1.17 7.62 -4.52
CA TYR A 86 -1.19 8.91 -5.22
C TYR A 86 -0.02 8.92 -6.19
N VAL A 87 -0.28 9.20 -7.45
CA VAL A 87 0.77 9.33 -8.49
C VAL A 87 0.68 10.70 -9.15
N THR A 88 1.81 11.24 -9.56
CA THR A 88 1.82 12.53 -10.28
C THR A 88 1.52 12.36 -11.77
N ASP A 89 1.54 11.14 -12.26
CA ASP A 89 1.19 10.81 -13.63
C ASP A 89 0.73 9.36 -13.69
N MET A 90 -0.45 9.10 -14.23
CA MET A 90 -1.01 7.75 -14.31
C MET A 90 -0.18 6.83 -15.22
N LYS A 91 0.72 7.39 -16.05
CA LYS A 91 1.66 6.55 -16.84
C LYS A 91 2.57 5.68 -15.97
N TYR A 92 2.73 6.04 -14.68
CA TYR A 92 3.54 5.25 -13.75
C TYR A 92 2.85 3.96 -13.28
N LEU A 93 1.56 3.78 -13.57
CA LEU A 93 0.78 2.63 -13.11
C LEU A 93 1.43 1.30 -13.48
N ASP A 94 1.87 1.18 -14.75
CA ASP A 94 2.43 -0.09 -15.24
C ASP A 94 3.76 -0.44 -14.57
N GLU A 95 4.56 0.54 -14.16
CA GLU A 95 5.82 0.24 -13.48
C GLU A 95 5.68 0.04 -11.98
N ILE A 96 4.66 0.63 -11.34
CA ILE A 96 4.46 0.45 -9.89
C ILE A 96 3.62 -0.78 -9.54
N THR A 97 2.77 -1.25 -10.44
CA THR A 97 1.92 -2.42 -10.20
C THR A 97 2.72 -3.68 -9.83
N PRO A 98 3.78 -4.06 -10.56
CA PRO A 98 4.59 -5.22 -10.16
C PRO A 98 5.23 -5.07 -8.79
N VAL A 99 5.62 -3.86 -8.41
CA VAL A 99 6.17 -3.58 -7.08
C VAL A 99 5.11 -3.82 -6.01
N ARG A 100 3.91 -3.29 -6.21
CA ARG A 100 2.79 -3.52 -5.28
C ARG A 100 2.46 -5.00 -5.11
N MET A 101 2.52 -5.77 -6.20
CA MET A 101 2.26 -7.21 -6.17
C MET A 101 3.29 -8.00 -5.35
N LYS A 102 4.50 -7.50 -5.22
CA LYS A 102 5.51 -8.12 -4.35
C LYS A 102 5.15 -7.99 -2.88
N PHE A 103 4.53 -6.88 -2.49
CA PHE A 103 4.16 -6.61 -1.10
C PHE A 103 2.76 -7.15 -0.76
N PHE A 104 1.87 -7.26 -1.75
CA PHE A 104 0.49 -7.71 -1.59
C PHE A 104 0.18 -8.79 -2.63
N PRO A 105 0.59 -10.05 -2.38
CA PRO A 105 0.52 -11.09 -3.42
C PRO A 105 -0.89 -11.58 -3.74
N ALA A 106 -1.78 -11.67 -2.75
CA ALA A 106 -3.16 -12.14 -2.95
C ALA A 106 -4.04 -11.67 -1.80
N ASN A 107 -5.34 -11.52 -2.07
CA ASN A 107 -6.32 -11.06 -1.07
C ASN A 107 -5.82 -9.79 -0.34
N GLY A 108 -5.26 -8.89 -1.10
CA GLY A 108 -4.67 -7.67 -0.59
C GLY A 108 -5.69 -6.68 -0.05
N PRO A 109 -5.23 -5.52 0.37
CA PRO A 109 -6.10 -4.51 0.96
C PRO A 109 -7.07 -3.93 -0.06
N ALA A 110 -8.14 -3.31 0.42
CA ALA A 110 -8.93 -2.41 -0.41
C ALA A 110 -8.01 -1.29 -0.90
N SER A 111 -8.13 -0.87 -2.16
CA SER A 111 -7.15 0.00 -2.79
C SER A 111 -7.81 1.04 -3.68
N VAL A 112 -7.26 2.24 -3.65
CA VAL A 112 -7.57 3.32 -4.61
C VAL A 112 -6.23 3.83 -5.14
N ILE A 113 -6.18 4.13 -6.44
CA ILE A 113 -5.06 4.85 -7.04
C ILE A 113 -5.61 6.07 -7.78
N VAL A 114 -5.01 7.23 -7.54
CA VAL A 114 -5.44 8.49 -8.13
C VAL A 114 -4.24 9.30 -8.59
N GLU A 115 -4.43 10.06 -9.67
CA GLU A 115 -3.45 11.03 -10.12
C GLU A 115 -3.68 12.35 -9.38
N VAL A 116 -2.57 12.95 -8.94
CA VAL A 116 -2.56 14.27 -8.29
C VAL A 116 -1.63 15.20 -9.05
N SER A 117 -1.85 16.50 -8.93
CA SER A 117 -1.04 17.49 -9.66
C SER A 117 0.41 17.50 -9.21
N ARG A 118 0.68 17.25 -7.93
CA ARG A 118 2.05 17.21 -7.38
C ARG A 118 2.02 16.65 -5.96
N LEU A 119 3.20 16.25 -5.49
CA LEU A 119 3.44 15.84 -4.12
C LEU A 119 4.28 16.90 -3.39
N ALA A 120 4.67 16.61 -2.15
CA ALA A 120 5.35 17.60 -1.30
C ALA A 120 6.69 18.10 -1.88
N LEU A 121 7.40 17.25 -2.62
CA LEU A 121 8.67 17.60 -3.26
C LEU A 121 8.58 17.34 -4.77
N PRO A 122 9.27 18.17 -5.59
CA PRO A 122 9.16 18.07 -7.08
C PRO A 122 9.60 16.71 -7.64
N ASP A 123 10.56 16.04 -6.99
CA ASP A 123 11.09 14.78 -7.49
C ASP A 123 10.24 13.57 -7.09
N LEU A 124 9.22 13.74 -6.25
CA LEU A 124 8.36 12.64 -5.83
C LEU A 124 7.32 12.33 -6.90
N LYS A 125 7.18 11.04 -7.20
CA LYS A 125 6.27 10.53 -8.23
C LYS A 125 5.10 9.74 -7.64
N VAL A 126 5.27 9.18 -6.44
CA VAL A 126 4.27 8.34 -5.79
C VAL A 126 4.30 8.54 -4.29
N GLU A 127 3.11 8.50 -3.71
CA GLU A 127 2.90 8.47 -2.25
C GLU A 127 1.89 7.39 -1.92
N ILE A 128 2.09 6.66 -0.83
CA ILE A 128 1.20 5.57 -0.43
C ILE A 128 0.91 5.71 1.06
N ASP A 129 -0.37 5.71 1.43
CA ASP A 129 -0.79 5.59 2.82
C ASP A 129 -1.44 4.23 3.06
N ALA A 130 -1.61 3.87 4.31
CA ALA A 130 -2.18 2.58 4.67
C ALA A 130 -2.94 2.65 5.99
N VAL A 131 -3.89 1.74 6.14
CA VAL A 131 -4.54 1.44 7.42
C VAL A 131 -4.37 -0.06 7.65
N ALA A 132 -3.99 -0.45 8.85
CA ALA A 132 -3.81 -1.85 9.23
C ALA A 132 -4.61 -2.20 10.48
N ALA A 133 -5.06 -3.45 10.57
CA ALA A 133 -5.67 -4.01 11.77
C ALA A 133 -4.57 -4.71 12.56
N VAL A 134 -4.29 -4.22 13.77
CA VAL A 134 -3.15 -4.67 14.57
C VAL A 134 -3.59 -5.28 15.89
N LYS A 135 -2.64 -5.80 16.66
CA LYS A 135 -2.91 -6.37 17.98
C LYS A 135 -3.24 -5.30 19.01
#